data_3faec11fbdc0b7b071c466550234a87b
#
_entry.id   3faec11fbdc0b7b071c466550234a87b
#
_cell.length_a   1.000
_cell.length_b   1.000
_cell.length_c   1.000
_cell.angle_alpha   90.00
_cell.angle_beta   90.00
_cell.angle_gamma   90.00
#
_symmetry.space_group_name_H-M   'P 1'
#
loop_
_entity.id
_entity.type
_entity.pdbx_description
1 polymer ?
#
loop_
_entity_poly.entity_id
_entity_poly.type
_entity_poly.pdbx_seq_one_letter_code
_entity_poly.pdbx_strand_id
1 'polypeptide(L)'
;MNSHGSRVKSALLLSAALAGATTGLPATVWAQAAAPEIRYAEGSGTPTTLPGGRSRNTSTDNVLAHVVESLVALRADMSVAPMLADSWTLSEDKRAYTFKLRQGVTFHDGAPMTSADVKWTYDYLNSAQSEYSCKNLYDGSKGAKVVAVETPDPSTVVFRLDQPYALFLDQMASVQCPMPVLSAKSVDAEGKWSKPIGTGPYVLAEWKKEQYVLLTPYAGYKPREEAPSGMAGRKVAQANVRFVVIPDAAAQKAALMAGQVDAYNADEDNLPVKDPRWNIVTEQGLDTVNLLMQTRAPLLSDVNMRRAIALALDFPGIARALNNGQATYNPSLVPAASVYYSDADRAGYEKNLQEVKRLLDAAGYRGEPLKLQANKRYPYLYRVAVVTQQLLGKAGIKAELDMLEWGTQVTNFREGKFQLMAFAYSARTEPALMFRDVIGDKSKTPMAQWESPEAAAILESIEAESDPAVRKQAFDKLHSLMLRDTPLLMYYNKPGYVVVSSKLQGYTGWPLRKPRFFNVTKN
;
A
#
# COMPACT_ATOMS: atom_id res chain seq x y z
N MET A 1 78.41 -20.88 -30.55
CA MET A 1 79.59 -21.56 -29.93
C MET A 1 79.03 -22.62 -29.00
N ASN A 2 79.23 -23.85 -29.42
CA ASN A 2 79.53 -25.07 -28.65
C ASN A 2 78.65 -25.40 -27.44
N SER A 3 78.08 -26.50 -27.29
CA SER A 3 78.14 -27.91 -27.81
C SER A 3 78.03 -28.87 -26.60
N HIS A 4 77.48 -30.06 -26.88
CA HIS A 4 77.56 -31.30 -26.18
C HIS A 4 76.49 -31.51 -25.07
N GLY A 5 75.64 -32.48 -25.09
CA GLY A 5 75.71 -33.82 -25.72
C GLY A 5 76.07 -34.91 -24.65
N SER A 6 75.09 -35.69 -24.19
CA SER A 6 75.36 -37.03 -23.79
C SER A 6 74.11 -37.89 -23.71
N ARG A 7 74.06 -38.95 -24.50
CA ARG A 7 73.15 -40.12 -24.48
C ARG A 7 73.64 -41.11 -23.45
N VAL A 8 72.74 -41.75 -22.69
CA VAL A 8 72.95 -43.13 -22.25
C VAL A 8 71.62 -43.93 -22.36
N LYS A 9 71.75 -45.11 -22.84
CA LYS A 9 70.78 -46.12 -23.28
C LYS A 9 70.28 -46.98 -22.13
N SER A 10 69.06 -47.47 -22.29
CA SER A 10 68.54 -48.85 -22.11
C SER A 10 68.47 -49.46 -20.70
N ALA A 11 67.26 -49.89 -20.34
CA ALA A 11 66.91 -51.27 -20.08
C ALA A 11 65.42 -51.51 -20.00
N LEU A 12 64.92 -52.45 -20.81
CA LEU A 12 63.56 -53.00 -20.75
C LEU A 12 63.47 -53.92 -19.50
N LEU A 13 62.31 -53.80 -18.78
CA LEU A 13 61.79 -54.94 -18.00
C LEU A 13 60.27 -54.95 -18.22
N LEU A 14 59.79 -56.01 -18.89
CA LEU A 14 58.38 -56.39 -18.98
C LEU A 14 57.89 -56.84 -17.58
N SER A 15 56.78 -56.26 -17.15
CA SER A 15 55.95 -56.86 -16.13
C SER A 15 54.49 -56.69 -16.54
N ALA A 16 53.84 -57.81 -16.85
CA ALA A 16 52.43 -57.91 -17.15
C ALA A 16 51.59 -57.62 -15.87
N ALA A 17 50.73 -56.68 -15.91
CA ALA A 17 49.70 -56.46 -14.89
C ALA A 17 48.31 -56.46 -15.54
N LEU A 18 47.43 -57.31 -15.00
CA LEU A 18 46.04 -57.50 -15.41
C LEU A 18 45.27 -56.15 -15.43
N ALA A 19 44.68 -55.85 -16.55
CA ALA A 19 43.72 -54.78 -16.68
C ALA A 19 42.35 -55.21 -16.14
N GLY A 20 42.01 -54.77 -14.93
CA GLY A 20 40.60 -54.74 -14.46
C GLY A 20 39.84 -53.55 -15.10
N ALA A 21 38.98 -53.85 -16.05
CA ALA A 21 38.08 -52.84 -16.63
C ALA A 21 36.98 -52.50 -15.62
N THR A 22 37.15 -51.42 -14.86
CA THR A 22 36.05 -50.79 -14.15
C THR A 22 35.29 -49.89 -15.14
N THR A 23 34.17 -50.38 -15.63
CA THR A 23 33.20 -49.55 -16.37
C THR A 23 32.60 -48.51 -15.41
N GLY A 24 33.23 -47.36 -15.32
CA GLY A 24 32.66 -46.17 -14.68
C GLY A 24 31.45 -45.72 -15.46
N LEU A 25 30.23 -45.94 -14.95
CA LEU A 25 29.03 -45.29 -15.44
C LEU A 25 29.22 -43.77 -15.31
N PRO A 26 28.96 -42.97 -16.35
CA PRO A 26 28.99 -41.53 -16.19
C PRO A 26 27.91 -41.15 -15.20
N ALA A 27 28.28 -40.55 -14.06
CA ALA A 27 27.34 -39.87 -13.19
C ALA A 27 26.69 -38.74 -14.00
N THR A 28 25.45 -38.97 -14.44
CA THR A 28 24.60 -37.93 -14.99
C THR A 28 24.40 -36.89 -13.89
N VAL A 29 25.20 -35.86 -13.92
CA VAL A 29 24.92 -34.62 -13.16
C VAL A 29 23.64 -34.05 -13.75
N TRP A 30 22.52 -34.33 -13.09
CA TRP A 30 21.29 -33.65 -13.36
C TRP A 30 21.55 -32.18 -13.06
N ALA A 31 21.71 -31.35 -14.10
CA ALA A 31 21.69 -29.92 -13.94
C ALA A 31 20.33 -29.57 -13.32
N GLN A 32 20.33 -29.21 -12.06
CA GLN A 32 19.13 -28.79 -11.36
C GLN A 32 18.62 -27.57 -12.14
N ALA A 33 17.48 -27.74 -12.82
CA ALA A 33 16.88 -26.65 -13.57
C ALA A 33 16.79 -25.42 -12.66
N ALA A 34 17.32 -24.29 -13.11
CA ALA A 34 17.25 -23.06 -12.35
C ALA A 34 15.79 -22.80 -11.97
N ALA A 35 15.51 -22.49 -10.71
CA ALA A 35 14.16 -22.19 -10.26
C ALA A 35 13.56 -21.11 -11.17
N PRO A 36 12.28 -21.21 -11.55
CA PRO A 36 11.64 -20.22 -12.39
C PRO A 36 11.77 -18.82 -11.78
N GLU A 37 11.96 -17.80 -12.60
CA GLU A 37 12.12 -16.41 -12.16
C GLU A 37 10.97 -15.55 -12.68
N ILE A 38 10.27 -14.90 -11.77
CA ILE A 38 9.28 -13.86 -12.06
C ILE A 38 10.00 -12.51 -12.10
N ARG A 39 9.82 -11.73 -13.17
CA ARG A 39 10.42 -10.42 -13.36
C ARG A 39 9.35 -9.36 -13.30
N TYR A 40 9.45 -8.48 -12.30
CA TYR A 40 8.54 -7.35 -12.13
C TYR A 40 9.24 -6.05 -12.48
N ALA A 41 8.61 -5.21 -13.33
CA ALA A 41 9.15 -3.89 -13.63
C ALA A 41 8.84 -2.90 -12.49
N GLU A 42 9.89 -2.43 -11.80
CA GLU A 42 9.80 -1.49 -10.68
C GLU A 42 10.08 -0.07 -11.17
N GLY A 43 9.05 0.79 -11.10
CA GLY A 43 9.14 2.17 -11.57
C GLY A 43 9.80 3.15 -10.59
N SER A 44 9.86 2.79 -9.30
CA SER A 44 10.31 3.69 -8.24
C SER A 44 11.81 3.58 -7.90
N GLY A 45 12.60 2.90 -8.74
CA GLY A 45 13.99 2.60 -8.48
C GLY A 45 14.19 1.41 -7.53
N THR A 46 15.42 1.20 -7.05
CA THR A 46 15.68 0.20 -5.99
C THR A 46 15.47 0.80 -4.60
N PRO A 47 15.25 -0.02 -3.58
CA PRO A 47 15.26 0.43 -2.19
C PRO A 47 16.53 1.24 -1.88
N THR A 48 16.39 2.37 -1.20
CA THR A 48 17.53 3.17 -0.76
C THR A 48 18.08 2.69 0.58
N THR A 49 17.19 2.24 1.45
CA THR A 49 17.48 1.66 2.77
C THR A 49 16.42 0.62 3.13
N LEU A 50 16.77 -0.37 3.91
CA LEU A 50 15.88 -1.41 4.42
C LEU A 50 16.09 -1.57 5.93
N PRO A 51 15.03 -1.50 6.77
CA PRO A 51 13.61 -1.30 6.52
C PRO A 51 13.20 0.18 6.57
N GLY A 52 12.95 0.82 5.45
CA GLY A 52 12.32 2.14 5.41
C GLY A 52 13.09 3.24 6.14
N GLY A 53 14.17 3.78 5.53
CA GLY A 53 14.91 4.91 6.05
C GLY A 53 14.09 6.22 6.10
N ARG A 54 14.76 7.37 6.12
CA ARG A 54 14.17 8.71 6.27
C ARG A 54 13.07 9.05 5.28
N SER A 55 13.10 8.45 4.10
CA SER A 55 12.04 8.60 3.09
C SER A 55 11.39 7.25 2.80
N ARG A 56 10.07 7.22 2.89
CA ARG A 56 9.28 6.08 2.41
C ARG A 56 9.43 5.97 0.90
N ASN A 57 9.78 4.79 0.43
CA ASN A 57 9.93 4.49 -1.00
C ASN A 57 9.08 3.26 -1.34
N THR A 58 8.28 3.37 -2.40
CA THR A 58 7.40 2.29 -2.87
C THR A 58 8.18 1.01 -3.17
N SER A 59 9.38 1.10 -3.75
CA SER A 59 10.21 -0.09 -4.02
C SER A 59 10.67 -0.79 -2.75
N THR A 60 10.96 -0.04 -1.68
CA THR A 60 11.25 -0.61 -0.35
C THR A 60 10.07 -1.41 0.18
N ASP A 61 8.86 -0.83 0.15
CA ASP A 61 7.63 -1.49 0.59
C ASP A 61 7.38 -2.77 -0.23
N ASN A 62 7.57 -2.72 -1.57
CA ASN A 62 7.35 -3.85 -2.47
C ASN A 62 8.30 -5.02 -2.16
N VAL A 63 9.57 -4.74 -1.90
CA VAL A 63 10.57 -5.77 -1.54
C VAL A 63 10.30 -6.32 -0.14
N LEU A 64 10.11 -5.42 0.86
CA LEU A 64 9.93 -5.83 2.26
C LEU A 64 8.66 -6.65 2.47
N ALA A 65 7.59 -6.41 1.71
CA ALA A 65 6.37 -7.22 1.75
C ALA A 65 6.60 -8.73 1.53
N HIS A 66 7.74 -9.12 0.94
CA HIS A 66 8.11 -10.51 0.69
C HIS A 66 9.12 -11.05 1.71
N VAL A 67 9.90 -10.16 2.35
CA VAL A 67 11.08 -10.51 3.16
C VAL A 67 10.80 -10.49 4.65
N VAL A 68 9.91 -9.58 5.10
CA VAL A 68 9.62 -9.40 6.53
C VAL A 68 8.14 -9.60 6.83
N GLU A 69 7.84 -9.94 8.08
CA GLU A 69 6.47 -10.06 8.58
C GLU A 69 6.33 -9.32 9.91
N SER A 70 5.11 -8.85 10.19
CA SER A 70 4.73 -8.23 11.46
C SER A 70 3.94 -9.23 12.31
N LEU A 71 3.62 -8.86 13.56
CA LEU A 71 2.78 -9.70 14.44
C LEU A 71 1.39 -9.93 13.83
N VAL A 72 0.87 -8.94 13.14
CA VAL A 72 -0.43 -8.95 12.47
C VAL A 72 -0.27 -8.45 11.03
N ALA A 73 -1.23 -8.78 10.16
CA ALA A 73 -1.21 -8.39 8.75
C ALA A 73 -2.61 -8.01 8.26
N LEU A 74 -2.71 -7.25 7.17
CA LEU A 74 -3.98 -6.89 6.55
C LEU A 74 -4.47 -7.98 5.59
N ARG A 75 -5.76 -8.31 5.69
CA ARG A 75 -6.49 -9.06 4.66
C ARG A 75 -6.80 -8.18 3.45
N ALA A 76 -7.38 -8.80 2.41
CA ALA A 76 -7.80 -8.09 1.20
C ALA A 76 -8.92 -7.07 1.45
N ASP A 77 -9.75 -7.28 2.46
CA ASP A 77 -10.81 -6.38 2.93
C ASP A 77 -10.33 -5.34 3.97
N MET A 78 -9.03 -5.20 4.13
CA MET A 78 -8.36 -4.32 5.10
C MET A 78 -8.59 -4.68 6.56
N SER A 79 -9.23 -5.79 6.89
CA SER A 79 -9.29 -6.28 8.27
C SER A 79 -7.94 -6.81 8.74
N VAL A 80 -7.68 -6.66 10.04
CA VAL A 80 -6.45 -7.17 10.67
C VAL A 80 -6.57 -8.67 10.94
N ALA A 81 -5.50 -9.40 10.71
CA ALA A 81 -5.38 -10.83 10.91
C ALA A 81 -4.10 -11.21 11.66
N PRO A 82 -4.07 -12.36 12.37
CA PRO A 82 -2.84 -12.93 12.89
C PRO A 82 -1.80 -13.19 11.79
N MET A 83 -0.49 -12.96 12.10
CA MET A 83 0.62 -13.31 11.20
C MET A 83 1.76 -14.00 11.95
N LEU A 84 2.68 -13.27 12.61
CA LEU A 84 3.67 -13.86 13.50
C LEU A 84 3.10 -14.12 14.90
N ALA A 85 2.04 -13.43 15.30
CA ALA A 85 1.18 -13.84 16.41
C ALA A 85 0.16 -14.87 15.94
N ASP A 86 -0.18 -15.83 16.78
CA ASP A 86 -1.33 -16.73 16.59
C ASP A 86 -2.62 -16.08 17.09
N SER A 87 -2.52 -15.28 18.14
CA SER A 87 -3.65 -14.57 18.72
C SER A 87 -3.19 -13.37 19.52
N TRP A 88 -4.13 -12.51 19.87
CA TRP A 88 -3.94 -11.44 20.83
C TRP A 88 -5.18 -11.25 21.70
N THR A 89 -4.98 -10.63 22.87
CA THR A 89 -6.03 -10.15 23.75
C THR A 89 -5.81 -8.71 24.11
N LEU A 90 -6.88 -7.98 24.36
CA LEU A 90 -6.88 -6.61 24.82
C LEU A 90 -7.33 -6.60 26.30
N SER A 91 -6.62 -5.87 27.17
CA SER A 91 -6.99 -5.71 28.56
C SER A 91 -8.32 -4.95 28.73
N GLU A 92 -8.98 -5.10 29.89
CA GLU A 92 -10.25 -4.43 30.18
C GLU A 92 -10.16 -2.90 30.09
N ASP A 93 -9.04 -2.32 30.50
CA ASP A 93 -8.76 -0.89 30.40
C ASP A 93 -8.34 -0.44 28.98
N LYS A 94 -8.37 -1.39 28.00
CA LYS A 94 -8.02 -1.18 26.59
C LYS A 94 -6.61 -0.59 26.35
N ARG A 95 -5.66 -0.77 27.29
CA ARG A 95 -4.31 -0.22 27.22
C ARG A 95 -3.21 -1.26 27.00
N ALA A 96 -3.49 -2.56 27.14
CA ALA A 96 -2.48 -3.59 26.96
C ALA A 96 -2.92 -4.63 25.91
N TYR A 97 -2.11 -4.76 24.87
CA TYR A 97 -2.26 -5.80 23.86
C TYR A 97 -1.27 -6.94 24.15
N THR A 98 -1.78 -8.12 24.48
CA THR A 98 -0.98 -9.33 24.75
C THR A 98 -1.03 -10.25 23.54
N PHE A 99 0.12 -10.45 22.90
CA PHE A 99 0.27 -11.33 21.72
C PHE A 99 0.86 -12.68 22.12
N LYS A 100 0.30 -13.77 21.60
CA LYS A 100 0.89 -15.11 21.64
C LYS A 100 1.56 -15.40 20.30
N LEU A 101 2.87 -15.64 20.32
CA LEU A 101 3.67 -15.83 19.12
C LEU A 101 3.52 -17.25 18.56
N ARG A 102 3.56 -17.35 17.23
CA ARG A 102 3.61 -18.64 16.51
C ARG A 102 4.89 -19.39 16.87
N GLN A 103 4.73 -20.70 17.07
CA GLN A 103 5.86 -21.57 17.37
C GLN A 103 6.55 -22.09 16.10
N GLY A 104 7.87 -22.27 16.17
CA GLY A 104 8.69 -22.83 15.11
C GLY A 104 8.90 -21.90 13.92
N VAL A 105 8.70 -20.59 14.09
CA VAL A 105 9.12 -19.58 13.11
C VAL A 105 10.61 -19.33 13.23
N THR A 106 11.30 -19.27 12.10
CA THR A 106 12.74 -18.98 12.03
C THR A 106 13.00 -17.76 11.16
N PHE A 107 14.05 -17.02 11.47
CA PHE A 107 14.62 -16.02 10.60
C PHE A 107 15.33 -16.63 9.40
N HIS A 108 15.66 -15.83 8.40
CA HIS A 108 16.39 -16.25 7.19
C HIS A 108 17.78 -16.82 7.47
N ASP A 109 18.35 -16.56 8.65
CA ASP A 109 19.61 -17.15 9.11
C ASP A 109 19.43 -18.46 9.89
N GLY A 110 18.19 -18.94 10.00
CA GLY A 110 17.83 -20.19 10.71
C GLY A 110 17.63 -20.03 12.21
N ALA A 111 17.88 -18.87 12.80
CA ALA A 111 17.66 -18.63 14.23
C ALA A 111 16.15 -18.64 14.56
N PRO A 112 15.71 -19.22 15.69
CA PRO A 112 14.32 -19.16 16.10
C PRO A 112 13.89 -17.74 16.46
N MET A 113 12.69 -17.35 16.09
CA MET A 113 12.08 -16.08 16.49
C MET A 113 11.45 -16.20 17.89
N THR A 114 11.69 -15.20 18.74
CA THR A 114 11.18 -15.13 20.10
C THR A 114 10.60 -13.75 20.41
N SER A 115 9.97 -13.61 21.57
CA SER A 115 9.48 -12.31 22.08
C SER A 115 10.58 -11.26 22.25
N ALA A 116 11.80 -11.69 22.56
CA ALA A 116 12.96 -10.80 22.67
C ALA A 116 13.28 -10.11 21.34
N ASP A 117 13.10 -10.80 20.20
CA ASP A 117 13.32 -10.23 18.86
C ASP A 117 12.28 -9.18 18.53
N VAL A 118 11.02 -9.39 18.94
CA VAL A 118 9.94 -8.40 18.79
C VAL A 118 10.27 -7.14 19.56
N LYS A 119 10.66 -7.28 20.84
CA LYS A 119 11.06 -6.15 21.68
C LYS A 119 12.28 -5.44 21.11
N TRP A 120 13.32 -6.17 20.75
CA TRP A 120 14.53 -5.61 20.15
C TRP A 120 14.20 -4.79 18.90
N THR A 121 13.37 -5.34 18.01
CA THR A 121 12.98 -4.65 16.78
C THR A 121 12.22 -3.35 17.08
N TYR A 122 11.26 -3.40 18.02
CA TYR A 122 10.52 -2.21 18.43
C TYR A 122 11.46 -1.14 18.99
N ASP A 123 12.34 -1.52 19.93
CA ASP A 123 13.28 -0.61 20.58
C ASP A 123 14.25 0.00 19.54
N TYR A 124 14.79 -0.82 18.64
CA TYR A 124 15.67 -0.37 17.58
C TYR A 124 14.97 0.61 16.63
N LEU A 125 13.81 0.26 16.07
CA LEU A 125 13.09 1.10 15.12
C LEU A 125 12.69 2.45 15.73
N ASN A 126 12.38 2.51 17.00
CA ASN A 126 12.02 3.74 17.69
C ASN A 126 13.20 4.49 18.32
N SER A 127 14.43 3.93 18.26
CA SER A 127 15.64 4.57 18.76
C SER A 127 16.08 5.77 17.90
N ALA A 128 16.98 6.60 18.46
CA ALA A 128 17.62 7.69 17.70
C ALA A 128 18.54 7.18 16.57
N GLN A 129 19.09 5.97 16.70
CA GLN A 129 19.98 5.35 15.71
C GLN A 129 19.25 4.90 14.46
N SER A 130 17.99 4.50 14.59
CA SER A 130 17.16 4.10 13.48
C SER A 130 16.67 5.31 12.68
N GLU A 131 16.75 5.21 11.36
CA GLU A 131 16.14 6.18 10.43
C GLU A 131 14.67 5.86 10.10
N TYR A 132 14.01 5.03 10.90
CA TYR A 132 12.62 4.62 10.65
C TYR A 132 11.68 5.81 10.61
N SER A 133 11.05 6.04 9.46
CA SER A 133 10.25 7.23 9.19
C SER A 133 8.88 7.24 9.89
N CYS A 134 8.47 6.11 10.47
CA CYS A 134 7.14 5.93 11.06
C CYS A 134 7.13 5.90 12.59
N LYS A 135 8.19 6.37 13.25
CA LYS A 135 8.27 6.46 14.73
C LYS A 135 7.09 7.19 15.34
N ASN A 136 6.63 8.25 14.65
CA ASN A 136 5.52 9.09 15.11
C ASN A 136 4.17 8.36 15.24
N LEU A 137 4.06 7.15 14.71
CA LEU A 137 2.88 6.30 14.92
C LEU A 137 2.87 5.62 16.29
N TYR A 138 4.05 5.56 16.99
CA TYR A 138 4.23 4.81 18.22
C TYR A 138 4.66 5.69 19.40
N ASP A 139 4.92 6.98 19.19
CA ASP A 139 5.37 7.95 20.19
C ASP A 139 4.24 8.87 20.72
N GLY A 140 3.03 8.70 20.22
CA GLY A 140 1.85 9.49 20.58
C GLY A 140 1.65 10.76 19.76
N SER A 141 2.57 11.12 18.86
CA SER A 141 2.43 12.36 18.07
C SER A 141 1.44 12.23 16.90
N LYS A 142 1.29 11.02 16.33
CA LYS A 142 0.33 10.74 15.25
C LYS A 142 -0.41 9.41 15.39
N GLY A 143 -0.20 8.69 16.46
CA GLY A 143 -0.80 7.38 16.69
C GLY A 143 -0.73 7.00 18.16
N ALA A 144 -0.68 5.69 18.44
CA ALA A 144 -0.54 5.18 19.80
C ALA A 144 0.77 5.63 20.44
N LYS A 145 0.73 5.96 21.72
CA LYS A 145 1.96 6.09 22.51
C LYS A 145 2.20 4.77 23.23
N VAL A 146 3.21 4.03 22.80
CA VAL A 146 3.65 2.82 23.47
C VAL A 146 4.59 3.22 24.61
N VAL A 147 4.20 2.88 25.84
CA VAL A 147 4.97 3.20 27.05
C VAL A 147 5.85 2.05 27.51
N ALA A 148 5.53 0.79 27.13
CA ALA A 148 6.34 -0.38 27.44
C ALA A 148 6.10 -1.51 26.43
N VAL A 149 7.15 -2.29 26.17
CA VAL A 149 7.08 -3.60 25.50
C VAL A 149 7.69 -4.64 26.46
N GLU A 150 6.86 -5.56 26.93
CA GLU A 150 7.24 -6.58 27.91
C GLU A 150 7.30 -7.96 27.23
N THR A 151 8.23 -8.80 27.68
CA THR A 151 8.44 -10.16 27.17
C THR A 151 8.49 -11.14 28.33
N PRO A 152 7.33 -11.47 28.95
CA PRO A 152 7.27 -12.30 30.15
C PRO A 152 7.78 -13.73 29.93
N ASP A 153 7.71 -14.22 28.70
CA ASP A 153 8.24 -15.50 28.28
C ASP A 153 8.64 -15.45 26.78
N PRO A 154 9.37 -16.43 26.22
CA PRO A 154 9.82 -16.41 24.83
C PRO A 154 8.71 -16.38 23.76
N SER A 155 7.46 -16.66 24.14
CA SER A 155 6.31 -16.76 23.24
C SER A 155 5.25 -15.69 23.47
N THR A 156 5.47 -14.78 24.41
CA THR A 156 4.48 -13.75 24.78
C THR A 156 5.09 -12.36 24.73
N VAL A 157 4.38 -11.43 24.05
CA VAL A 157 4.75 -10.00 24.00
C VAL A 157 3.56 -9.17 24.45
N VAL A 158 3.80 -8.18 25.30
CA VAL A 158 2.78 -7.24 25.78
C VAL A 158 3.20 -5.82 25.39
N PHE A 159 2.36 -5.16 24.57
CA PHE A 159 2.49 -3.73 24.30
C PHE A 159 1.55 -2.95 25.22
N ARG A 160 2.11 -2.01 25.98
CA ARG A 160 1.33 -1.11 26.84
C ARG A 160 1.26 0.28 26.24
N LEU A 161 0.06 0.81 26.18
CA LEU A 161 -0.25 2.15 25.67
C LEU A 161 -0.53 3.10 26.84
N ASP A 162 -0.25 4.40 26.65
CA ASP A 162 -0.58 5.45 27.65
C ASP A 162 -2.10 5.66 27.76
N GLN A 163 -2.84 5.41 26.67
CA GLN A 163 -4.30 5.51 26.60
C GLN A 163 -4.86 4.48 25.62
N PRO A 164 -6.16 4.16 25.69
CA PRO A 164 -6.82 3.31 24.73
C PRO A 164 -6.67 3.85 23.29
N TYR A 165 -6.31 2.98 22.36
CA TYR A 165 -6.18 3.32 20.95
C TYR A 165 -6.56 2.16 20.05
N ALA A 166 -7.76 2.19 19.51
CA ALA A 166 -8.35 1.08 18.74
C ALA A 166 -7.59 0.79 17.43
N LEU A 167 -6.93 1.79 16.84
CA LEU A 167 -6.21 1.64 15.57
C LEU A 167 -4.79 1.06 15.73
N PHE A 168 -4.40 0.60 16.92
CA PHE A 168 -3.05 0.10 17.19
C PHE A 168 -2.68 -1.10 16.32
N LEU A 169 -3.60 -2.05 16.15
CA LEU A 169 -3.40 -3.22 15.31
C LEU A 169 -3.32 -2.85 13.82
N ASP A 170 -4.14 -1.92 13.36
CA ASP A 170 -4.10 -1.40 11.98
C ASP A 170 -2.76 -0.72 11.67
N GLN A 171 -2.21 0.02 12.64
CA GLN A 171 -0.87 0.61 12.52
C GLN A 171 0.21 -0.47 12.40
N MET A 172 0.16 -1.49 13.25
CA MET A 172 1.14 -2.61 13.20
C MET A 172 1.05 -3.41 11.90
N ALA A 173 -0.17 -3.57 11.34
CA ALA A 173 -0.42 -4.27 10.09
C ALA A 173 -0.12 -3.45 8.84
N SER A 174 0.21 -2.17 8.98
CA SER A 174 0.43 -1.26 7.86
C SER A 174 1.53 -1.74 6.92
N VAL A 175 1.24 -1.85 5.63
CA VAL A 175 2.25 -2.23 4.61
C VAL A 175 3.19 -1.07 4.29
N GLN A 176 2.74 0.16 4.48
CA GLN A 176 3.54 1.36 4.21
C GLN A 176 4.44 1.75 5.39
N CYS A 177 4.02 1.41 6.60
CA CYS A 177 4.75 1.67 7.85
C CYS A 177 4.75 0.39 8.69
N PRO A 178 5.32 -0.70 8.18
CA PRO A 178 5.27 -1.97 8.90
C PRO A 178 6.03 -1.87 10.22
N MET A 179 5.53 -2.57 11.24
CA MET A 179 6.29 -2.92 12.44
C MET A 179 6.79 -4.37 12.25
N PRO A 180 7.85 -4.60 11.45
CA PRO A 180 8.33 -5.96 11.16
C PRO A 180 8.99 -6.55 12.39
N VAL A 181 9.13 -7.88 12.41
CA VAL A 181 10.02 -8.55 13.35
C VAL A 181 11.31 -8.92 12.62
N LEU A 182 12.43 -8.50 13.14
CA LEU A 182 13.75 -8.62 12.53
C LEU A 182 14.75 -9.28 13.46
N SER A 183 15.71 -10.01 12.90
CA SER A 183 16.88 -10.46 13.64
C SER A 183 17.78 -9.25 13.96
N ALA A 184 18.35 -9.22 15.17
CA ALA A 184 19.34 -8.21 15.57
C ALA A 184 20.57 -8.18 14.65
N LYS A 185 20.86 -9.26 13.94
CA LYS A 185 21.92 -9.34 12.92
C LYS A 185 21.59 -8.55 11.63
N SER A 186 20.42 -7.94 11.56
CA SER A 186 20.05 -7.02 10.45
C SER A 186 20.82 -5.70 10.52
N VAL A 187 21.45 -5.39 11.64
CA VAL A 187 22.30 -4.20 11.83
C VAL A 187 23.76 -4.61 12.01
N ASP A 188 24.68 -3.68 11.70
CA ASP A 188 26.11 -3.84 11.94
C ASP A 188 26.48 -3.53 13.41
N ALA A 189 27.78 -3.60 13.73
CA ALA A 189 28.29 -3.35 15.07
C ALA A 189 28.05 -1.89 15.55
N GLU A 190 27.90 -0.96 14.62
CA GLU A 190 27.62 0.45 14.87
C GLU A 190 26.11 0.73 14.99
N GLY A 191 25.27 -0.31 14.89
CA GLY A 191 23.81 -0.20 14.91
C GLY A 191 23.19 0.35 13.64
N LYS A 192 23.96 0.40 12.54
CA LYS A 192 23.44 0.80 11.24
C LYS A 192 22.84 -0.39 10.51
N TRP A 193 21.84 -0.11 9.75
CA TRP A 193 21.16 -1.09 8.93
C TRP A 193 22.09 -1.73 7.89
N SER A 194 22.18 -3.04 7.87
CA SER A 194 23.01 -3.82 6.95
C SER A 194 22.19 -4.55 5.89
N LYS A 195 21.32 -5.48 6.31
CA LYS A 195 20.48 -6.28 5.43
C LYS A 195 19.22 -6.75 6.15
N PRO A 196 18.08 -6.96 5.43
CA PRO A 196 16.88 -7.50 6.05
C PRO A 196 17.03 -9.00 6.36
N ILE A 197 17.12 -9.37 7.62
CA ILE A 197 17.00 -10.74 8.08
C ILE A 197 15.63 -10.86 8.75
N GLY A 198 14.62 -11.19 7.95
CA GLY A 198 13.23 -11.33 8.37
C GLY A 198 12.80 -12.78 8.48
N THR A 199 11.48 -12.97 8.56
CA THR A 199 10.80 -14.26 8.68
C THR A 199 9.98 -14.61 7.45
N GLY A 200 9.93 -13.72 6.45
CA GLY A 200 9.07 -13.85 5.28
C GLY A 200 9.42 -14.99 4.35
N PRO A 201 8.54 -15.29 3.37
CA PRO A 201 8.73 -16.42 2.46
C PRO A 201 9.92 -16.29 1.49
N TYR A 202 10.50 -15.10 1.39
CA TYR A 202 11.62 -14.82 0.51
C TYR A 202 12.82 -14.22 1.26
N VAL A 203 14.01 -14.56 0.80
CA VAL A 203 15.28 -13.99 1.23
C VAL A 203 15.78 -12.99 0.20
N LEU A 204 16.34 -11.87 0.64
CA LEU A 204 17.09 -10.96 -0.20
C LEU A 204 18.40 -11.63 -0.64
N ALA A 205 18.46 -12.11 -1.88
CA ALA A 205 19.63 -12.81 -2.43
C ALA A 205 20.65 -11.84 -3.03
N GLU A 206 20.17 -10.83 -3.77
CA GLU A 206 21.05 -9.85 -4.43
C GLU A 206 20.37 -8.48 -4.51
N TRP A 207 21.15 -7.43 -4.32
CA TRP A 207 20.72 -6.06 -4.50
C TRP A 207 21.75 -5.29 -5.31
N LYS A 208 21.46 -5.09 -6.59
CA LYS A 208 22.21 -4.20 -7.47
C LYS A 208 21.50 -2.87 -7.54
N LYS A 209 22.06 -1.90 -6.85
CA LYS A 209 21.49 -0.54 -6.77
C LYS A 209 21.21 0.01 -8.18
N GLU A 210 20.02 0.62 -8.35
CA GLU A 210 19.51 1.20 -9.61
C GLU A 210 19.37 0.20 -10.78
N GLN A 211 19.51 -1.10 -10.54
CA GLN A 211 19.34 -2.14 -11.56
C GLN A 211 18.25 -3.14 -11.19
N TYR A 212 18.42 -3.86 -10.09
CA TYR A 212 17.42 -4.83 -9.63
C TYR A 212 17.63 -5.27 -8.17
N VAL A 213 16.57 -5.88 -7.66
CA VAL A 213 16.60 -6.68 -6.42
C VAL A 213 16.15 -8.09 -6.75
N LEU A 214 16.92 -9.10 -6.34
CA LEU A 214 16.58 -10.51 -6.48
C LEU A 214 16.21 -11.10 -5.14
N LEU A 215 15.04 -11.72 -5.09
CA LEU A 215 14.54 -12.49 -3.97
C LEU A 215 14.50 -13.98 -4.33
N THR A 216 14.89 -14.84 -3.41
CA THR A 216 14.82 -16.31 -3.55
C THR A 216 13.92 -16.91 -2.48
N PRO A 217 13.23 -18.03 -2.74
CA PRO A 217 12.43 -18.71 -1.74
C PRO A 217 13.24 -19.08 -0.48
N TYR A 218 12.65 -18.85 0.70
CA TYR A 218 13.22 -19.28 1.97
C TYR A 218 12.77 -20.71 2.29
N ALA A 219 13.68 -21.67 2.24
CA ALA A 219 13.36 -23.09 2.48
C ALA A 219 12.86 -23.37 3.90
N GLY A 220 13.26 -22.54 4.88
CA GLY A 220 12.81 -22.65 6.28
C GLY A 220 11.48 -21.97 6.55
N TYR A 221 10.84 -21.36 5.56
CA TYR A 221 9.57 -20.66 5.77
C TYR A 221 8.46 -21.62 6.19
N LYS A 222 7.76 -21.27 7.28
CA LYS A 222 6.61 -22.00 7.78
C LYS A 222 5.31 -21.29 7.40
N PRO A 223 4.59 -21.72 6.36
CA PRO A 223 3.35 -21.06 5.96
C PRO A 223 2.25 -21.23 7.02
N ARG A 224 1.29 -20.32 7.05
CA ARG A 224 0.04 -20.48 7.81
C ARG A 224 -0.89 -21.44 7.07
N GLU A 225 -1.87 -22.00 7.80
CA GLU A 225 -2.85 -22.93 7.23
C GLU A 225 -4.03 -22.20 6.58
N GLU A 226 -4.39 -21.03 7.10
CA GLU A 226 -5.52 -20.25 6.64
C GLU A 226 -5.37 -19.83 5.17
N ALA A 227 -6.50 -19.71 4.47
CA ALA A 227 -6.52 -19.27 3.09
C ALA A 227 -5.80 -17.91 2.91
N PRO A 228 -5.05 -17.70 1.83
CA PRO A 228 -4.36 -16.43 1.57
C PRO A 228 -5.37 -15.30 1.37
N SER A 229 -5.14 -14.16 2.03
CA SER A 229 -5.94 -12.95 1.88
C SER A 229 -5.07 -11.71 2.16
N GLY A 230 -4.89 -10.86 1.18
CA GLY A 230 -4.02 -9.69 1.33
C GLY A 230 -2.58 -10.09 1.67
N MET A 231 -2.09 -9.60 2.80
CA MET A 231 -0.78 -9.97 3.38
C MET A 231 -0.91 -11.08 4.43
N ALA A 232 -2.12 -11.51 4.77
CA ALA A 232 -2.43 -12.53 5.78
C ALA A 232 -2.58 -13.93 5.16
N GLY A 233 -2.63 -14.94 6.03
CA GLY A 233 -2.84 -16.34 5.67
C GLY A 233 -1.63 -17.00 5.03
N ARG A 234 -1.89 -18.08 4.29
CA ARG A 234 -0.85 -18.93 3.71
C ARG A 234 -0.08 -18.23 2.60
N LYS A 235 1.24 -18.19 2.73
CA LYS A 235 2.18 -17.72 1.69
C LYS A 235 3.09 -18.86 1.29
N VAL A 236 3.32 -19.02 -0.01
CA VAL A 236 4.25 -20.03 -0.55
C VAL A 236 5.09 -19.36 -1.64
N ALA A 237 6.40 -19.37 -1.48
CA ALA A 237 7.34 -18.90 -2.48
C ALA A 237 7.65 -20.05 -3.45
N GLN A 238 7.29 -19.91 -4.73
CA GLN A 238 7.42 -20.99 -5.74
C GLN A 238 8.42 -20.66 -6.86
N ALA A 239 8.83 -19.39 -6.97
CA ALA A 239 9.77 -18.91 -7.98
C ALA A 239 10.67 -17.84 -7.37
N ASN A 240 11.84 -17.61 -7.96
CA ASN A 240 12.61 -16.40 -7.67
C ASN A 240 11.81 -15.16 -8.12
N VAL A 241 12.01 -14.02 -7.46
CA VAL A 241 11.38 -12.76 -7.85
C VAL A 241 12.46 -11.71 -8.08
N ARG A 242 12.49 -11.14 -9.29
CA ARG A 242 13.40 -10.05 -9.63
C ARG A 242 12.61 -8.76 -9.85
N PHE A 243 12.84 -7.77 -9.01
CA PHE A 243 12.35 -6.41 -9.21
C PHE A 243 13.35 -5.67 -10.09
N VAL A 244 13.01 -5.48 -11.37
CA VAL A 244 13.88 -4.83 -12.37
C VAL A 244 13.55 -3.35 -12.45
N VAL A 245 14.53 -2.47 -12.30
CA VAL A 245 14.31 -1.02 -12.37
C VAL A 245 14.06 -0.59 -13.80
N ILE A 246 12.86 -0.12 -14.07
CA ILE A 246 12.44 0.48 -15.35
C ILE A 246 11.57 1.70 -15.01
N PRO A 247 12.15 2.90 -14.85
CA PRO A 247 11.41 4.08 -14.38
C PRO A 247 10.35 4.60 -15.35
N ASP A 248 10.58 4.45 -16.65
CA ASP A 248 9.65 4.93 -17.69
C ASP A 248 8.48 3.96 -17.90
N ALA A 249 7.26 4.47 -17.79
CA ALA A 249 6.05 3.66 -17.89
C ALA A 249 5.84 3.05 -19.29
N ALA A 250 6.22 3.74 -20.37
CA ALA A 250 6.14 3.20 -21.72
C ALA A 250 7.18 2.09 -21.93
N ALA A 251 8.37 2.23 -21.33
CA ALA A 251 9.40 1.19 -21.34
C ALA A 251 8.96 -0.06 -20.56
N GLN A 252 8.26 0.08 -19.41
CA GLN A 252 7.69 -1.07 -18.70
C GLN A 252 6.71 -1.86 -19.57
N LYS A 253 5.80 -1.16 -20.23
CA LYS A 253 4.85 -1.75 -21.17
C LYS A 253 5.58 -2.46 -22.33
N ALA A 254 6.58 -1.82 -22.95
CA ALA A 254 7.37 -2.42 -24.03
C ALA A 254 8.13 -3.66 -23.54
N ALA A 255 8.71 -3.64 -22.34
CA ALA A 255 9.42 -4.76 -21.73
C ALA A 255 8.49 -5.97 -21.50
N LEU A 256 7.24 -5.75 -21.05
CA LEU A 256 6.25 -6.83 -20.94
C LEU A 256 5.93 -7.41 -22.34
N MET A 257 5.64 -6.56 -23.33
CA MET A 257 5.31 -7.00 -24.68
C MET A 257 6.44 -7.80 -25.34
N ALA A 258 7.70 -7.47 -25.01
CA ALA A 258 8.91 -8.18 -25.44
C ALA A 258 9.24 -9.42 -24.59
N GLY A 259 8.48 -9.70 -23.51
CA GLY A 259 8.74 -10.83 -22.61
C GLY A 259 9.98 -10.65 -21.72
N GLN A 260 10.49 -9.44 -21.57
CA GLN A 260 11.63 -9.11 -20.70
C GLN A 260 11.22 -9.04 -19.23
N VAL A 261 9.98 -8.65 -18.96
CA VAL A 261 9.34 -8.71 -17.64
C VAL A 261 8.03 -9.46 -17.71
N ASP A 262 7.55 -9.93 -16.57
CA ASP A 262 6.32 -10.72 -16.44
C ASP A 262 5.15 -9.91 -15.86
N ALA A 263 5.43 -8.79 -15.21
CA ALA A 263 4.39 -7.91 -14.66
C ALA A 263 4.90 -6.48 -14.46
N TYR A 264 3.96 -5.53 -14.47
CA TYR A 264 4.19 -4.13 -14.07
C TYR A 264 2.89 -3.48 -13.58
N ASN A 265 3.00 -2.43 -12.75
CA ASN A 265 1.87 -1.58 -12.41
C ASN A 265 1.63 -0.57 -13.54
N ALA A 266 0.39 -0.47 -13.99
CA ALA A 266 -0.02 0.47 -15.02
C ALA A 266 -0.96 1.55 -14.48
N ASP A 267 -0.95 2.69 -15.13
CA ASP A 267 -2.03 3.68 -15.07
C ASP A 267 -2.94 3.49 -16.30
N GLU A 268 -4.13 4.10 -16.25
CA GLU A 268 -5.13 4.00 -17.32
C GLU A 268 -4.61 4.43 -18.70
N ASP A 269 -3.65 5.37 -18.72
CA ASP A 269 -3.03 5.89 -19.95
C ASP A 269 -1.92 4.96 -20.50
N ASN A 270 -1.45 3.99 -19.69
CA ASN A 270 -0.36 3.06 -20.05
C ASN A 270 -0.80 1.60 -20.14
N LEU A 271 -2.09 1.34 -20.20
CA LEU A 271 -2.59 -0.03 -20.41
C LEU A 271 -2.23 -0.52 -21.82
N PRO A 272 -1.82 -1.80 -21.97
CA PRO A 272 -1.61 -2.40 -23.27
C PRO A 272 -2.97 -2.73 -23.92
N VAL A 273 -2.99 -2.87 -25.24
CA VAL A 273 -4.14 -3.45 -25.92
C VAL A 273 -4.37 -4.88 -25.44
N LYS A 274 -5.63 -5.37 -25.51
CA LYS A 274 -5.95 -6.76 -25.16
C LYS A 274 -5.16 -7.73 -26.04
N ASP A 275 -4.52 -8.71 -25.42
CA ASP A 275 -3.73 -9.75 -26.08
C ASP A 275 -3.71 -10.99 -25.16
N PRO A 276 -3.80 -12.23 -25.71
CA PRO A 276 -3.78 -13.45 -24.89
C PRO A 276 -2.45 -13.69 -24.13
N ARG A 277 -1.38 -12.97 -24.46
CA ARG A 277 -0.09 -13.07 -23.79
C ARG A 277 -0.06 -12.45 -22.40
N TRP A 278 -1.04 -11.60 -22.04
CA TRP A 278 -1.14 -10.97 -20.72
C TRP A 278 -2.58 -10.72 -20.28
N ASN A 279 -2.76 -10.59 -18.98
CA ASN A 279 -4.00 -10.22 -18.34
C ASN A 279 -3.85 -8.85 -17.67
N ILE A 280 -4.92 -8.06 -17.68
CA ILE A 280 -5.02 -6.82 -16.91
C ILE A 280 -5.83 -7.14 -15.66
N VAL A 281 -5.16 -7.12 -14.50
CA VAL A 281 -5.80 -7.28 -13.19
C VAL A 281 -6.17 -5.90 -12.70
N THR A 282 -7.47 -5.64 -12.58
CA THR A 282 -7.99 -4.38 -12.02
C THR A 282 -8.17 -4.53 -10.51
N GLU A 283 -7.70 -3.56 -9.77
CA GLU A 283 -7.76 -3.51 -8.31
C GLU A 283 -8.69 -2.38 -7.87
N GLN A 284 -9.54 -2.65 -6.87
CA GLN A 284 -10.31 -1.59 -6.21
C GLN A 284 -9.36 -0.82 -5.29
N GLY A 285 -8.97 0.39 -5.72
CA GLY A 285 -8.04 1.21 -4.95
C GLY A 285 -8.66 1.84 -3.70
N LEU A 286 -7.80 2.33 -2.81
CA LEU A 286 -8.20 3.08 -1.61
C LEU A 286 -7.98 4.60 -1.75
N ASP A 287 -7.21 5.03 -2.77
CA ASP A 287 -7.05 6.46 -3.05
C ASP A 287 -8.40 7.05 -3.44
N THR A 288 -8.76 8.20 -2.87
CA THR A 288 -10.04 8.86 -3.15
C THR A 288 -9.85 10.00 -4.13
N VAL A 289 -10.78 10.15 -5.08
CA VAL A 289 -10.81 11.29 -6.00
C VAL A 289 -11.99 12.16 -5.64
N ASN A 290 -11.73 13.45 -5.38
CA ASN A 290 -12.66 14.35 -4.71
C ASN A 290 -12.79 15.71 -5.43
N LEU A 291 -13.93 16.35 -5.25
CA LEU A 291 -14.08 17.79 -5.36
C LEU A 291 -14.11 18.38 -3.94
N LEU A 292 -13.07 19.08 -3.56
CA LEU A 292 -13.01 19.79 -2.29
C LEU A 292 -13.73 21.14 -2.44
N MET A 293 -14.46 21.53 -1.41
CA MET A 293 -15.19 22.79 -1.32
C MET A 293 -14.80 23.54 -0.07
N GLN A 294 -14.26 24.77 -0.21
CA GLN A 294 -13.92 25.57 0.95
C GLN A 294 -15.17 26.16 1.58
N THR A 295 -15.68 25.49 2.62
CA THR A 295 -16.96 25.84 3.27
C THR A 295 -16.96 27.19 3.99
N ARG A 296 -15.80 27.86 4.13
CA ARG A 296 -15.68 29.24 4.62
C ARG A 296 -15.61 30.27 3.49
N ALA A 297 -15.50 29.85 2.23
CA ALA A 297 -15.49 30.77 1.10
C ALA A 297 -16.88 31.34 0.84
N PRO A 298 -16.98 32.59 0.35
CA PRO A 298 -18.26 33.14 -0.11
C PRO A 298 -18.97 32.19 -1.07
N LEU A 299 -20.29 32.16 -1.06
CA LEU A 299 -21.18 31.21 -1.72
C LEU A 299 -21.11 29.79 -1.19
N LEU A 300 -19.90 29.24 -0.97
CA LEU A 300 -19.71 27.85 -0.52
C LEU A 300 -19.93 27.67 0.99
N SER A 301 -20.09 28.74 1.77
CA SER A 301 -20.57 28.69 3.15
C SER A 301 -22.04 28.26 3.22
N ASP A 302 -22.83 28.54 2.19
CA ASP A 302 -24.23 28.09 2.09
C ASP A 302 -24.27 26.61 1.64
N VAL A 303 -24.96 25.79 2.42
CA VAL A 303 -25.14 24.35 2.11
C VAL A 303 -25.98 24.16 0.83
N ASN A 304 -26.92 25.07 0.53
CA ASN A 304 -27.72 24.97 -0.70
C ASN A 304 -26.84 25.10 -1.94
N MET A 305 -25.85 26.01 -1.92
CA MET A 305 -24.88 26.13 -3.02
C MET A 305 -24.07 24.86 -3.18
N ARG A 306 -23.57 24.26 -2.08
CA ARG A 306 -22.79 23.01 -2.15
C ARG A 306 -23.64 21.85 -2.65
N ARG A 307 -24.90 21.73 -2.20
CA ARG A 307 -25.85 20.72 -2.69
C ARG A 307 -26.20 20.93 -4.16
N ALA A 308 -26.37 22.19 -4.62
CA ALA A 308 -26.58 22.49 -6.03
C ALA A 308 -25.41 21.96 -6.88
N ILE A 309 -24.16 22.18 -6.45
CA ILE A 309 -22.98 21.63 -7.10
C ILE A 309 -23.05 20.10 -7.13
N ALA A 310 -23.40 19.45 -6.03
CA ALA A 310 -23.50 17.99 -5.94
C ALA A 310 -24.56 17.44 -6.92
N LEU A 311 -25.76 18.01 -6.95
CA LEU A 311 -26.86 17.55 -7.80
C LEU A 311 -26.70 17.93 -9.29
N ALA A 312 -25.73 18.80 -9.63
CA ALA A 312 -25.37 19.12 -11.01
C ALA A 312 -24.54 18.03 -11.69
N LEU A 313 -23.90 17.14 -10.91
CA LEU A 313 -22.91 16.17 -11.39
C LEU A 313 -23.52 14.78 -11.58
N ASP A 314 -23.14 14.11 -12.68
CA ASP A 314 -23.43 12.69 -12.92
C ASP A 314 -22.23 11.84 -12.44
N PHE A 315 -22.15 11.60 -11.13
CA PHE A 315 -21.03 10.86 -10.54
C PHE A 315 -20.81 9.45 -11.13
N PRO A 316 -21.85 8.61 -11.31
CA PRO A 316 -21.68 7.32 -11.95
C PRO A 316 -21.16 7.43 -13.39
N GLY A 317 -21.65 8.40 -14.17
CA GLY A 317 -21.19 8.67 -15.53
C GLY A 317 -19.73 9.14 -15.55
N ILE A 318 -19.34 10.04 -14.65
CA ILE A 318 -17.96 10.53 -14.49
C ILE A 318 -17.02 9.38 -14.15
N ALA A 319 -17.36 8.56 -13.14
CA ALA A 319 -16.52 7.43 -12.70
C ALA A 319 -16.27 6.46 -13.86
N ARG A 320 -17.32 6.05 -14.58
CA ARG A 320 -17.20 5.13 -15.73
C ARG A 320 -16.41 5.75 -16.87
N ALA A 321 -16.72 6.99 -17.26
CA ALA A 321 -16.11 7.61 -18.44
C ALA A 321 -14.61 7.90 -18.27
N LEU A 322 -14.18 8.32 -17.07
CA LEU A 322 -12.79 8.68 -16.81
C LEU A 322 -11.88 7.50 -16.49
N ASN A 323 -12.43 6.30 -16.28
CA ASN A 323 -11.66 5.11 -15.90
C ASN A 323 -11.95 3.90 -16.80
N ASN A 324 -12.26 4.12 -18.08
CA ASN A 324 -12.53 3.05 -19.07
C ASN A 324 -13.56 2.01 -18.57
N GLY A 325 -14.57 2.43 -17.82
CA GLY A 325 -15.58 1.57 -17.21
C GLY A 325 -15.14 0.79 -15.98
N GLN A 326 -13.90 0.95 -15.51
CA GLN A 326 -13.32 0.15 -14.41
C GLN A 326 -13.58 0.73 -13.01
N ALA A 327 -13.93 2.01 -12.89
CA ALA A 327 -14.30 2.61 -11.61
C ALA A 327 -15.81 2.71 -11.45
N THR A 328 -16.26 2.47 -10.22
CA THR A 328 -17.63 2.70 -9.76
C THR A 328 -17.70 3.95 -8.89
N TYR A 329 -18.83 4.66 -8.95
CA TYR A 329 -19.10 5.73 -8.01
C TYR A 329 -19.07 5.20 -6.57
N ASN A 330 -18.28 5.84 -5.74
CA ASN A 330 -18.35 5.66 -4.29
C ASN A 330 -18.58 7.02 -3.64
N PRO A 331 -19.77 7.28 -3.06
CA PRO A 331 -20.08 8.55 -2.41
C PRO A 331 -19.45 8.71 -1.02
N SER A 332 -18.94 7.62 -0.44
CA SER A 332 -18.44 7.58 0.94
C SER A 332 -16.91 7.69 1.01
N LEU A 333 -16.42 8.24 2.11
CA LEU A 333 -15.01 8.17 2.49
C LEU A 333 -14.58 6.79 2.99
N VAL A 334 -15.55 5.88 3.24
CA VAL A 334 -15.28 4.46 3.48
C VAL A 334 -15.05 3.79 2.12
N PRO A 335 -13.87 3.23 1.83
CA PRO A 335 -13.62 2.55 0.57
C PRO A 335 -14.47 1.30 0.42
N ALA A 336 -14.95 1.01 -0.80
CA ALA A 336 -15.76 -0.18 -1.08
C ALA A 336 -15.06 -1.51 -0.79
N ALA A 337 -13.72 -1.51 -0.73
CA ALA A 337 -12.92 -2.67 -0.35
C ALA A 337 -12.75 -2.84 1.17
N SER A 338 -13.22 -1.88 1.98
CA SER A 338 -13.09 -1.93 3.44
C SER A 338 -14.14 -2.87 4.07
N VAL A 339 -13.75 -3.61 5.10
CA VAL A 339 -14.66 -4.40 5.95
C VAL A 339 -15.76 -3.55 6.59
N TYR A 340 -15.54 -2.25 6.74
CA TYR A 340 -16.51 -1.29 7.29
C TYR A 340 -17.53 -0.80 6.27
N TYR A 341 -17.33 -1.06 4.96
CA TYR A 341 -18.28 -0.63 3.92
C TYR A 341 -19.64 -1.29 4.10
N SER A 342 -20.70 -0.51 4.01
CA SER A 342 -22.08 -0.95 4.20
C SER A 342 -22.98 -0.53 3.04
N ASP A 343 -24.25 -0.94 3.08
CA ASP A 343 -25.25 -0.43 2.14
C ASP A 343 -25.57 1.05 2.36
N ALA A 344 -25.39 1.58 3.57
CA ALA A 344 -25.54 3.00 3.86
C ALA A 344 -24.52 3.85 3.07
N ASP A 345 -23.29 3.33 2.89
CA ASP A 345 -22.22 4.02 2.14
C ASP A 345 -22.53 4.16 0.63
N ARG A 346 -23.53 3.45 0.11
CA ARG A 346 -23.99 3.56 -1.29
C ARG A 346 -24.89 4.76 -1.52
N ALA A 347 -25.50 5.31 -0.47
CA ALA A 347 -26.31 6.51 -0.56
C ALA A 347 -25.42 7.68 -1.02
N GLY A 348 -25.87 8.42 -2.01
CA GLY A 348 -25.11 9.50 -2.60
C GLY A 348 -26.01 10.53 -3.28
N TYR A 349 -25.40 11.40 -4.04
CA TYR A 349 -26.13 12.43 -4.77
C TYR A 349 -26.54 11.91 -6.15
N GLU A 350 -27.80 12.09 -6.47
CA GLU A 350 -28.36 11.82 -7.79
C GLU A 350 -28.55 13.13 -8.57
N LYS A 351 -28.12 13.15 -9.82
CA LYS A 351 -28.24 14.33 -10.68
C LYS A 351 -29.69 14.78 -10.81
N ASN A 352 -29.95 16.04 -10.43
CA ASN A 352 -31.29 16.63 -10.50
C ASN A 352 -31.22 18.14 -10.85
N LEU A 353 -31.29 18.46 -12.13
CA LEU A 353 -31.15 19.86 -12.60
C LEU A 353 -32.32 20.76 -12.20
N GLN A 354 -33.52 20.21 -11.95
CA GLN A 354 -34.65 21.00 -11.46
C GLN A 354 -34.39 21.46 -10.02
N GLU A 355 -33.90 20.55 -9.16
CA GLU A 355 -33.57 20.89 -7.78
C GLU A 355 -32.34 21.81 -7.71
N VAL A 356 -31.36 21.65 -8.62
CA VAL A 356 -30.22 22.58 -8.74
C VAL A 356 -30.71 24.01 -8.87
N LYS A 357 -31.67 24.30 -9.78
CA LYS A 357 -32.19 25.64 -9.97
C LYS A 357 -32.80 26.20 -8.68
N ARG A 358 -33.64 25.42 -8.00
CA ARG A 358 -34.26 25.81 -6.73
C ARG A 358 -33.21 26.13 -5.65
N LEU A 359 -32.16 25.34 -5.55
CA LEU A 359 -31.09 25.52 -4.57
C LEU A 359 -30.20 26.72 -4.88
N LEU A 360 -29.93 27.00 -6.16
CA LEU A 360 -29.20 28.22 -6.58
C LEU A 360 -29.97 29.48 -6.24
N ASP A 361 -31.29 29.48 -6.48
CA ASP A 361 -32.17 30.61 -6.12
C ASP A 361 -32.16 30.80 -4.58
N ALA A 362 -32.26 29.72 -3.81
CA ALA A 362 -32.22 29.75 -2.34
C ALA A 362 -30.86 30.23 -1.78
N ALA A 363 -29.76 29.88 -2.44
CA ALA A 363 -28.41 30.35 -2.10
C ALA A 363 -28.13 31.79 -2.56
N GLY A 364 -29.04 32.41 -3.29
CA GLY A 364 -28.87 33.75 -3.81
C GLY A 364 -27.83 33.88 -4.92
N TYR A 365 -27.47 32.76 -5.61
CA TYR A 365 -26.51 32.76 -6.69
C TYR A 365 -26.94 33.59 -7.88
N ARG A 366 -26.07 34.47 -8.40
CA ARG A 366 -26.36 35.40 -9.51
C ARG A 366 -25.41 35.22 -10.71
N GLY A 367 -24.65 34.10 -10.76
CA GLY A 367 -23.72 33.82 -11.84
C GLY A 367 -22.28 34.19 -11.53
N GLU A 368 -21.94 34.42 -10.28
CA GLU A 368 -20.57 34.64 -9.85
C GLU A 368 -19.70 33.42 -10.15
N PRO A 369 -18.50 33.60 -10.75
CA PRO A 369 -17.66 32.48 -11.09
C PRO A 369 -17.00 31.85 -9.84
N LEU A 370 -17.02 30.52 -9.79
CA LEU A 370 -16.27 29.74 -8.80
C LEU A 370 -14.94 29.31 -9.42
N LYS A 371 -13.83 29.61 -8.75
CA LYS A 371 -12.51 29.12 -9.17
C LYS A 371 -12.34 27.65 -8.81
N LEU A 372 -12.06 26.82 -9.81
CA LEU A 372 -11.78 25.39 -9.68
C LEU A 372 -10.29 25.14 -9.91
N GLN A 373 -9.54 24.94 -8.83
CA GLN A 373 -8.10 24.66 -8.88
C GLN A 373 -7.85 23.23 -9.37
N ALA A 374 -6.89 23.10 -10.30
CA ALA A 374 -6.46 21.85 -10.89
C ALA A 374 -4.99 21.92 -11.31
N ASN A 375 -4.39 20.76 -11.63
CA ASN A 375 -3.03 20.65 -12.14
C ASN A 375 -2.95 19.61 -13.27
N LYS A 376 -1.90 19.69 -14.11
CA LYS A 376 -1.62 18.73 -15.19
C LYS A 376 -0.65 17.61 -14.76
N ARG A 377 -0.02 17.71 -13.59
CA ARG A 377 0.89 16.67 -13.10
C ARG A 377 0.17 15.32 -12.92
N TYR A 378 -1.09 15.36 -12.52
CA TYR A 378 -1.94 14.19 -12.38
C TYR A 378 -3.07 14.24 -13.43
N PRO A 379 -2.91 13.59 -14.59
CA PRO A 379 -3.87 13.69 -15.70
C PRO A 379 -5.30 13.35 -15.30
N TYR A 380 -5.52 12.37 -14.42
CA TYR A 380 -6.86 12.01 -13.95
C TYR A 380 -7.55 13.15 -13.17
N LEU A 381 -6.82 13.92 -12.34
CA LEU A 381 -7.38 15.10 -11.64
C LEU A 381 -7.73 16.22 -12.62
N TYR A 382 -6.88 16.44 -13.62
CA TYR A 382 -7.17 17.40 -14.68
C TYR A 382 -8.45 17.02 -15.43
N ARG A 383 -8.60 15.76 -15.84
CA ARG A 383 -9.82 15.27 -16.52
C ARG A 383 -11.08 15.46 -15.66
N VAL A 384 -11.00 15.13 -14.36
CA VAL A 384 -12.10 15.37 -13.42
C VAL A 384 -12.47 16.85 -13.35
N ALA A 385 -11.49 17.75 -13.26
CA ALA A 385 -11.74 19.19 -13.20
C ALA A 385 -12.45 19.71 -14.46
N VAL A 386 -11.98 19.29 -15.66
CA VAL A 386 -12.58 19.68 -16.95
C VAL A 386 -14.03 19.21 -17.06
N VAL A 387 -14.29 17.93 -16.74
CA VAL A 387 -15.65 17.37 -16.79
C VAL A 387 -16.56 18.06 -15.77
N THR A 388 -16.05 18.31 -14.56
CA THR A 388 -16.79 19.05 -13.52
C THR A 388 -17.17 20.45 -14.00
N GLN A 389 -16.22 21.21 -14.53
CA GLN A 389 -16.49 22.55 -15.09
C GLN A 389 -17.61 22.53 -16.13
N GLN A 390 -17.53 21.56 -17.08
CA GLN A 390 -18.52 21.45 -18.15
C GLN A 390 -19.93 21.12 -17.62
N LEU A 391 -20.03 20.19 -16.66
CA LEU A 391 -21.31 19.78 -16.08
C LEU A 391 -21.92 20.90 -15.22
N LEU A 392 -21.12 21.60 -14.43
CA LEU A 392 -21.55 22.78 -13.69
C LEU A 392 -22.08 23.86 -14.63
N GLY A 393 -21.38 24.16 -15.74
CA GLY A 393 -21.82 25.11 -16.75
C GLY A 393 -23.17 24.74 -17.37
N LYS A 394 -23.41 23.46 -17.67
CA LYS A 394 -24.71 22.96 -18.14
C LYS A 394 -25.84 23.12 -17.13
N ALA A 395 -25.50 23.14 -15.84
CA ALA A 395 -26.43 23.34 -14.74
C ALA A 395 -26.62 24.82 -14.34
N GLY A 396 -26.00 25.78 -15.08
CA GLY A 396 -26.07 27.20 -14.80
C GLY A 396 -25.10 27.70 -13.72
N ILE A 397 -24.15 26.87 -13.29
CA ILE A 397 -23.11 27.24 -12.32
C ILE A 397 -21.81 27.55 -13.07
N LYS A 398 -21.37 28.81 -13.00
CA LYS A 398 -20.13 29.25 -13.66
C LYS A 398 -18.91 28.78 -12.87
N ALA A 399 -18.11 27.89 -13.45
CA ALA A 399 -16.82 27.45 -12.90
C ALA A 399 -15.68 27.83 -13.85
N GLU A 400 -14.60 28.38 -13.31
CA GLU A 400 -13.40 28.77 -14.04
C GLU A 400 -12.20 27.94 -13.58
N LEU A 401 -11.53 27.25 -14.53
CA LEU A 401 -10.34 26.45 -14.22
C LEU A 401 -9.18 27.40 -13.85
N ASP A 402 -8.63 27.17 -12.66
CA ASP A 402 -7.40 27.81 -12.16
C ASP A 402 -6.27 26.75 -12.19
N MET A 403 -5.47 26.80 -13.27
CA MET A 403 -4.43 25.80 -13.54
C MET A 403 -3.14 26.15 -12.81
N LEU A 404 -2.75 25.32 -11.85
CA LEU A 404 -1.62 25.54 -10.96
C LEU A 404 -0.55 24.45 -11.12
N GLU A 405 0.67 24.80 -10.75
CA GLU A 405 1.70 23.80 -10.45
C GLU A 405 1.33 23.05 -9.17
N TRP A 406 1.67 21.74 -9.12
CA TRP A 406 1.27 20.87 -8.00
C TRP A 406 1.71 21.40 -6.63
N GLY A 407 2.95 21.91 -6.52
CA GLY A 407 3.45 22.47 -5.26
C GLY A 407 2.61 23.65 -4.78
N THR A 408 2.20 24.53 -5.70
CA THR A 408 1.31 25.66 -5.41
C THR A 408 -0.08 25.20 -4.98
N GLN A 409 -0.65 24.21 -5.68
CA GLN A 409 -1.96 23.64 -5.32
C GLN A 409 -1.93 23.00 -3.92
N VAL A 410 -0.87 22.26 -3.58
CA VAL A 410 -0.70 21.67 -2.24
C VAL A 410 -0.56 22.75 -1.17
N THR A 411 0.16 23.84 -1.46
CA THR A 411 0.26 24.99 -0.54
C THR A 411 -1.12 25.62 -0.31
N ASN A 412 -1.86 25.88 -1.39
CA ASN A 412 -3.22 26.42 -1.30
C ASN A 412 -4.16 25.47 -0.51
N PHE A 413 -4.03 24.16 -0.71
CA PHE A 413 -4.78 23.17 0.06
C PHE A 413 -4.48 23.28 1.56
N ARG A 414 -3.19 23.29 1.94
CA ARG A 414 -2.75 23.39 3.34
C ARG A 414 -3.19 24.67 4.03
N GLU A 415 -3.23 25.77 3.28
CA GLU A 415 -3.61 27.10 3.77
C GLU A 415 -5.11 27.38 3.61
N GLY A 416 -5.89 26.48 3.04
CA GLY A 416 -7.32 26.68 2.77
C GLY A 416 -7.62 27.75 1.72
N LYS A 417 -6.65 28.09 0.85
CA LYS A 417 -6.74 29.16 -0.15
C LYS A 417 -7.30 28.65 -1.48
N PHE A 418 -8.53 28.19 -1.49
CA PHE A 418 -9.26 27.76 -2.69
C PHE A 418 -10.77 27.97 -2.50
N GLN A 419 -11.54 27.88 -3.58
CA GLN A 419 -12.99 27.74 -3.55
C GLN A 419 -13.36 26.27 -3.84
N LEU A 420 -13.10 25.83 -5.08
CA LEU A 420 -13.22 24.44 -5.49
C LEU A 420 -11.83 23.90 -5.84
N MET A 421 -11.57 22.62 -5.57
CA MET A 421 -10.30 21.98 -5.92
C MET A 421 -10.52 20.51 -6.32
N ALA A 422 -10.04 20.13 -7.52
CA ALA A 422 -9.91 18.73 -7.87
C ALA A 422 -8.71 18.14 -7.13
N PHE A 423 -8.94 17.16 -6.26
CA PHE A 423 -7.94 16.63 -5.35
C PHE A 423 -8.08 15.12 -5.14
N ALA A 424 -7.01 14.49 -4.67
CA ALA A 424 -7.02 13.09 -4.28
C ALA A 424 -6.31 12.91 -2.94
N TYR A 425 -6.92 12.16 -2.04
CA TYR A 425 -6.24 11.68 -0.84
C TYR A 425 -5.63 10.31 -1.12
N SER A 426 -4.40 10.11 -0.65
CA SER A 426 -3.74 8.81 -0.72
C SER A 426 -4.48 7.78 0.11
N ALA A 427 -4.32 6.51 -0.25
CA ALA A 427 -4.92 5.36 0.44
C ALA A 427 -4.77 5.42 1.97
N ARG A 428 -5.88 5.17 2.66
CA ARG A 428 -5.92 4.88 4.09
C ARG A 428 -6.48 3.48 4.26
N THR A 429 -5.79 2.64 4.99
CA THR A 429 -6.21 1.24 5.22
C THR A 429 -7.37 1.16 6.21
N GLU A 430 -7.52 2.20 7.04
CA GLU A 430 -8.56 2.34 8.05
C GLU A 430 -9.33 3.63 7.81
N PRO A 431 -10.68 3.58 7.65
CA PRO A 431 -11.47 4.76 7.27
C PRO A 431 -11.42 5.92 8.27
N ALA A 432 -11.27 5.67 9.58
CA ALA A 432 -11.15 6.74 10.58
C ALA A 432 -9.98 7.68 10.27
N LEU A 433 -8.87 7.16 9.69
CA LEU A 433 -7.73 7.98 9.29
C LEU A 433 -8.09 8.92 8.13
N MET A 434 -9.00 8.50 7.23
CA MET A 434 -9.50 9.36 6.17
C MET A 434 -10.42 10.45 6.71
N PHE A 435 -11.33 10.09 7.62
CA PHE A 435 -12.20 11.07 8.28
C PHE A 435 -11.40 12.08 9.12
N ARG A 436 -10.31 11.64 9.78
CA ARG A 436 -9.39 12.52 10.53
C ARG A 436 -8.68 13.55 9.62
N ASP A 437 -8.35 13.17 8.40
CA ASP A 437 -7.76 14.11 7.42
C ASP A 437 -8.78 15.16 6.93
N VAL A 438 -10.07 14.86 7.02
CA VAL A 438 -11.16 15.69 6.50
C VAL A 438 -11.83 16.53 7.60
N ILE A 439 -12.07 15.95 8.79
CA ILE A 439 -12.76 16.61 9.90
C ILE A 439 -11.76 17.45 10.70
N GLY A 440 -12.12 18.70 11.01
CA GLY A 440 -11.29 19.55 11.86
C GLY A 440 -11.74 20.99 11.91
N ASP A 441 -11.23 21.68 12.93
CA ASP A 441 -11.39 23.14 13.10
C ASP A 441 -10.47 23.87 12.10
N LYS A 442 -11.04 24.51 11.11
CA LYS A 442 -10.33 25.24 10.05
C LYS A 442 -9.54 26.45 10.58
N SER A 443 -9.80 26.93 11.80
CA SER A 443 -8.98 27.98 12.41
C SER A 443 -7.61 27.46 12.86
N LYS A 444 -7.52 26.16 13.17
CA LYS A 444 -6.28 25.47 13.59
C LYS A 444 -5.68 24.65 12.44
N THR A 445 -6.54 24.07 11.61
CA THR A 445 -6.18 23.19 10.49
C THR A 445 -6.89 23.67 9.23
N PRO A 446 -6.39 24.71 8.55
CA PRO A 446 -7.08 25.33 7.41
C PRO A 446 -7.40 24.36 6.26
N MET A 447 -6.63 23.25 6.13
CA MET A 447 -6.85 22.19 5.15
C MET A 447 -8.01 21.25 5.48
N ALA A 448 -8.57 21.28 6.70
CA ALA A 448 -9.74 20.47 7.02
C ALA A 448 -10.90 20.84 6.07
N GLN A 449 -11.66 19.85 5.65
CA GLN A 449 -12.80 20.09 4.74
C GLN A 449 -14.11 20.28 5.49
N TRP A 450 -14.26 19.61 6.62
CA TRP A 450 -15.51 19.48 7.35
C TRP A 450 -15.39 19.95 8.81
N GLU A 451 -15.95 21.11 9.09
CA GLU A 451 -16.10 21.63 10.45
C GLU A 451 -17.47 21.21 11.00
N SER A 452 -17.50 20.14 11.77
CA SER A 452 -18.71 19.64 12.42
C SER A 452 -18.34 19.05 13.79
N PRO A 453 -18.72 19.70 14.88
CA PRO A 453 -18.53 19.15 16.24
C PRO A 453 -19.19 17.78 16.41
N GLU A 454 -20.37 17.57 15.78
CA GLU A 454 -21.07 16.28 15.80
C GLU A 454 -20.25 15.20 15.10
N ALA A 455 -19.70 15.48 13.91
CA ALA A 455 -18.85 14.54 13.20
C ALA A 455 -17.54 14.26 13.96
N ALA A 456 -16.95 15.28 14.59
CA ALA A 456 -15.73 15.11 15.41
C ALA A 456 -15.98 14.19 16.60
N ALA A 457 -17.08 14.36 17.32
CA ALA A 457 -17.45 13.51 18.45
C ALA A 457 -17.68 12.04 18.05
N ILE A 458 -18.32 11.81 16.87
CA ILE A 458 -18.49 10.46 16.34
C ILE A 458 -17.13 9.86 15.98
N LEU A 459 -16.24 10.61 15.34
CA LEU A 459 -14.90 10.15 14.99
C LEU A 459 -14.09 9.77 16.24
N GLU A 460 -14.11 10.58 17.28
CA GLU A 460 -13.48 10.27 18.56
C GLU A 460 -14.01 8.95 19.16
N SER A 461 -15.34 8.73 19.08
CA SER A 461 -15.92 7.47 19.52
C SER A 461 -15.45 6.26 18.72
N ILE A 462 -15.27 6.40 17.40
CA ILE A 462 -14.74 5.35 16.51
C ILE A 462 -13.30 5.01 16.90
N GLU A 463 -12.49 6.01 17.19
CA GLU A 463 -11.07 5.83 17.54
C GLU A 463 -10.85 5.19 18.91
N ALA A 464 -11.81 5.33 19.82
CA ALA A 464 -11.81 4.69 21.13
C ALA A 464 -12.46 3.29 21.15
N GLU A 465 -13.26 2.95 20.13
CA GLU A 465 -14.02 1.71 20.05
C GLU A 465 -13.23 0.61 19.35
N SER A 466 -13.18 -0.58 19.97
CA SER A 466 -12.51 -1.77 19.43
C SER A 466 -13.46 -2.77 18.76
N ASP A 467 -14.78 -2.66 18.97
CA ASP A 467 -15.77 -3.53 18.31
C ASP A 467 -16.01 -3.09 16.86
N PRO A 468 -15.67 -3.89 15.86
CA PRO A 468 -15.83 -3.54 14.45
C PRO A 468 -17.30 -3.27 14.06
N ALA A 469 -18.27 -3.93 14.70
CA ALA A 469 -19.68 -3.75 14.38
C ALA A 469 -20.19 -2.39 14.87
N VAL A 470 -19.77 -1.96 16.06
CA VAL A 470 -20.09 -0.62 16.61
C VAL A 470 -19.42 0.46 15.77
N ARG A 471 -18.16 0.26 15.38
CA ARG A 471 -17.42 1.20 14.49
C ARG A 471 -18.11 1.34 13.14
N LYS A 472 -18.57 0.24 12.53
CA LYS A 472 -19.30 0.25 11.26
C LYS A 472 -20.55 1.12 11.34
N GLN A 473 -21.38 0.97 12.38
CA GLN A 473 -22.55 1.80 12.61
C GLN A 473 -22.21 3.28 12.78
N ALA A 474 -21.06 3.59 13.41
CA ALA A 474 -20.62 4.96 13.56
C ALA A 474 -20.13 5.54 12.23
N PHE A 475 -19.49 4.77 11.35
CA PHE A 475 -19.17 5.20 9.99
C PHE A 475 -20.42 5.47 9.15
N ASP A 476 -21.46 4.66 9.27
CA ASP A 476 -22.76 4.89 8.61
C ASP A 476 -23.36 6.25 9.02
N LYS A 477 -23.27 6.59 10.31
CA LYS A 477 -23.68 7.90 10.81
C LYS A 477 -22.82 9.04 10.25
N LEU A 478 -21.49 8.91 10.22
CA LEU A 478 -20.59 9.89 9.63
C LEU A 478 -20.91 10.13 8.15
N HIS A 479 -21.15 9.04 7.40
CA HIS A 479 -21.52 9.17 5.99
C HIS A 479 -22.84 9.94 5.80
N SER A 480 -23.86 9.60 6.58
CA SER A 480 -25.16 10.29 6.55
C SER A 480 -25.02 11.79 6.86
N LEU A 481 -24.21 12.15 7.86
CA LEU A 481 -23.90 13.53 8.21
C LEU A 481 -23.13 14.24 7.08
N MET A 482 -22.17 13.56 6.46
CA MET A 482 -21.40 14.10 5.34
C MET A 482 -22.30 14.44 4.15
N LEU A 483 -23.26 13.59 3.83
CA LEU A 483 -24.26 13.89 2.79
C LEU A 483 -25.16 15.08 3.18
N ARG A 484 -25.56 15.18 4.46
CA ARG A 484 -26.34 16.32 4.97
C ARG A 484 -25.58 17.63 4.85
N ASP A 485 -24.32 17.67 5.27
CA ASP A 485 -23.51 18.89 5.37
C ASP A 485 -22.79 19.22 4.06
N THR A 486 -22.60 18.26 3.18
CA THR A 486 -21.96 18.39 1.86
C THR A 486 -20.62 19.14 1.91
N PRO A 487 -19.63 18.72 2.75
CA PRO A 487 -18.37 19.44 2.90
C PRO A 487 -17.40 19.21 1.74
N LEU A 488 -17.49 18.08 1.09
CA LEU A 488 -16.74 17.67 -0.10
C LEU A 488 -17.58 16.67 -0.89
N LEU A 489 -17.17 16.40 -2.13
CA LEU A 489 -17.83 15.41 -2.98
C LEU A 489 -16.83 14.33 -3.37
N MET A 490 -17.21 13.07 -3.19
CA MET A 490 -16.48 11.92 -3.67
C MET A 490 -16.91 11.58 -5.10
N TYR A 491 -15.94 11.29 -5.98
CA TYR A 491 -16.21 10.75 -7.31
C TYR A 491 -16.10 9.22 -7.32
N TYR A 492 -14.93 8.71 -6.93
CA TYR A 492 -14.65 7.28 -6.93
C TYR A 492 -13.35 6.99 -6.15
N ASN A 493 -13.16 5.73 -5.80
CA ASN A 493 -11.84 5.26 -5.42
C ASN A 493 -11.03 4.96 -6.71
N LYS A 494 -9.82 5.52 -6.81
CA LYS A 494 -8.98 5.36 -8.01
C LYS A 494 -8.61 3.89 -8.19
N PRO A 495 -9.02 3.24 -9.32
CA PRO A 495 -8.62 1.86 -9.57
C PRO A 495 -7.11 1.77 -9.79
N GLY A 496 -6.54 0.61 -9.46
CA GLY A 496 -5.20 0.22 -9.82
C GLY A 496 -5.22 -0.82 -10.93
N TYR A 497 -4.14 -0.92 -11.67
CA TYR A 497 -4.00 -1.92 -12.73
C TYR A 497 -2.65 -2.58 -12.61
N VAL A 498 -2.64 -3.90 -12.63
CA VAL A 498 -1.42 -4.69 -12.81
C VAL A 498 -1.55 -5.48 -14.11
N VAL A 499 -0.60 -5.31 -14.99
CA VAL A 499 -0.53 -6.11 -16.20
C VAL A 499 0.41 -7.28 -15.93
N VAL A 500 -0.09 -8.50 -16.10
CA VAL A 500 0.64 -9.72 -15.81
C VAL A 500 0.69 -10.64 -17.03
N SER A 501 1.84 -11.25 -17.29
CA SER A 501 2.00 -12.28 -18.32
C SER A 501 1.04 -13.44 -18.06
N SER A 502 0.44 -14.00 -19.11
CA SER A 502 -0.41 -15.21 -19.01
C SER A 502 0.35 -16.46 -18.52
N LYS A 503 1.69 -16.40 -18.48
CA LYS A 503 2.53 -17.43 -17.87
C LYS A 503 2.48 -17.43 -16.33
N LEU A 504 2.05 -16.32 -15.71
CA LEU A 504 1.88 -16.26 -14.27
C LEU A 504 0.51 -16.80 -13.86
N GLN A 505 0.50 -17.78 -12.98
CA GLN A 505 -0.72 -18.36 -12.42
C GLN A 505 -0.82 -17.99 -10.93
N GLY A 506 -2.05 -17.72 -10.47
CA GLY A 506 -2.32 -17.42 -9.06
C GLY A 506 -2.08 -15.94 -8.66
N TYR A 507 -1.66 -15.07 -9.58
CA TYR A 507 -1.56 -13.65 -9.26
C TYR A 507 -2.94 -13.05 -9.02
N THR A 508 -3.10 -12.34 -7.91
CA THR A 508 -4.32 -11.60 -7.56
C THR A 508 -3.98 -10.17 -7.18
N GLY A 509 -4.82 -9.23 -7.60
CA GLY A 509 -4.74 -7.85 -7.15
C GLY A 509 -5.19 -7.66 -5.70
N TRP A 510 -4.95 -6.47 -5.15
CA TRP A 510 -5.51 -6.03 -3.88
C TRP A 510 -5.49 -4.51 -3.73
N PRO A 511 -6.32 -3.92 -2.84
CA PRO A 511 -6.57 -2.48 -2.82
C PRO A 511 -5.35 -1.57 -2.59
N LEU A 512 -4.26 -2.08 -2.00
CA LEU A 512 -3.03 -1.30 -1.77
C LEU A 512 -2.10 -1.24 -2.98
N ARG A 513 -2.40 -1.94 -4.07
CA ARG A 513 -1.63 -1.93 -5.32
C ARG A 513 -0.15 -2.27 -5.16
N LYS A 514 0.19 -3.09 -4.14
CA LYS A 514 1.54 -3.60 -3.91
C LYS A 514 1.67 -4.97 -4.58
N PRO A 515 2.70 -5.23 -5.42
CA PRO A 515 2.89 -6.53 -6.04
C PRO A 515 3.15 -7.60 -4.99
N ARG A 516 2.54 -8.78 -5.17
CA ARG A 516 2.70 -9.93 -4.28
C ARG A 516 2.90 -11.17 -5.12
N PHE A 517 4.05 -11.83 -4.96
CA PHE A 517 4.46 -12.99 -5.74
C PHE A 517 4.51 -14.30 -4.94
N PHE A 518 4.15 -14.28 -3.65
CA PHE A 518 3.83 -15.53 -2.95
C PHE A 518 2.51 -16.10 -3.47
N ASN A 519 2.42 -17.43 -3.52
CA ASN A 519 1.33 -18.21 -4.15
C ASN A 519 1.22 -18.02 -5.69
N VAL A 520 2.27 -17.51 -6.33
CA VAL A 520 2.32 -17.32 -7.80
C VAL A 520 3.33 -18.29 -8.39
N THR A 521 2.91 -19.03 -9.44
CA THR A 521 3.78 -19.87 -10.25
C THR A 521 4.04 -19.23 -11.60
N LYS A 522 5.14 -19.64 -12.25
CA LYS A 522 5.46 -19.28 -13.63
C LYS A 522 5.65 -20.55 -14.46
N ASN A 523 4.83 -20.70 -15.51
CA ASN A 523 4.87 -21.80 -16.48
C ASN A 523 5.79 -21.47 -17.65
#